data_e91b23cf6461b226973bf07b3e430fdf
#
_entry.id   e91b23cf6461b226973bf07b3e430fdf
#
_cell.length_a   1.000
_cell.length_b   1.000
_cell.length_c   1.000
_cell.angle_alpha   90.00
_cell.angle_beta   90.00
_cell.angle_gamma   90.00
#
_symmetry.space_group_name_H-M   'P 1'
#
loop_
_entity.id
_entity.type
_entity.pdbx_description
1 polymer ?
#
loop_
_entity_poly.entity_id
_entity_poly.type
_entity_poly.pdbx_seq_one_letter_code
_entity_poly.pdbx_strand_id
1 'polypeptide(L)'
;MANVLDAYHLFPMASFIFCSLALMFNVESKRAPLGAEVRFLSKNQQHLDPDLSEYSSKRDEVARSAALAYYVQGQTMEAIRRRMGVSRSTVSRLLSYARKRGIVTISVQTTNMPHTRLERQLQERFGVNVHIVELPPDTTQNRILETVAKTAAQILGQIVSDGDIVGIAWGTTTTEMAGHITQKDVDNVTLVQLNGAASTETSGIAHVGGILARMAYQWKANIVQFPVPAFFDDPATKEALWREGAVQRVLNWQHKCTLAVFSVGALHAEIPSHVYASGYLTRSELNKLALDKVVGDVCTVLIRPDGSWSDIAINKRATGPSPEQLRRIPRRFCVVAGKAKAQSLLGALNAGVVTDLICDKEIAEGVWALAKP
;
A
#
# COMPACT_ATOMS: atom_id res chain seq x y z
N MET A 1 -12.53 -19.83 -59.27
CA MET A 1 -13.56 -19.48 -58.29
C MET A 1 -13.86 -20.77 -57.50
N ALA A 2 -13.17 -21.00 -56.47
CA ALA A 2 -13.46 -22.08 -55.51
C ALA A 2 -12.73 -21.82 -54.22
N ASN A 3 -13.47 -21.60 -53.17
CA ASN A 3 -13.29 -21.93 -51.78
C ASN A 3 -11.94 -21.61 -51.10
N VAL A 4 -11.98 -20.51 -50.38
CA VAL A 4 -11.16 -20.28 -49.17
C VAL A 4 -12.13 -20.03 -48.01
N LEU A 5 -12.69 -21.09 -47.48
CA LEU A 5 -13.49 -21.08 -46.27
C LEU A 5 -13.51 -22.53 -45.74
N ASP A 6 -12.42 -22.90 -45.03
CA ASP A 6 -12.42 -24.02 -44.10
C ASP A 6 -11.00 -24.23 -43.55
N ALA A 7 -10.68 -23.43 -42.50
CA ALA A 7 -9.54 -23.72 -41.60
C ALA A 7 -9.58 -22.86 -40.33
N TYR A 8 -10.73 -22.76 -39.67
CA TYR A 8 -10.83 -22.19 -38.33
C TYR A 8 -11.62 -23.12 -37.42
N HIS A 9 -11.05 -24.27 -37.12
CA HIS A 9 -11.40 -25.00 -35.91
C HIS A 9 -10.20 -25.83 -35.44
N LEU A 10 -9.93 -25.74 -34.14
CA LEU A 10 -8.93 -26.47 -33.35
C LEU A 10 -7.56 -25.79 -33.17
N PHE A 11 -7.51 -24.79 -32.28
CA PHE A 11 -6.35 -24.59 -31.42
C PHE A 11 -6.82 -24.19 -30.00
N PRO A 12 -6.39 -24.92 -28.96
CA PRO A 12 -6.76 -24.61 -27.57
C PRO A 12 -5.99 -23.39 -27.05
N MET A 13 -6.65 -22.61 -26.20
CA MET A 13 -6.26 -21.34 -25.59
C MET A 13 -4.92 -21.31 -24.80
N ALA A 14 -4.05 -22.29 -24.93
CA ALA A 14 -2.76 -22.37 -24.23
C ALA A 14 -1.59 -21.65 -24.93
N SER A 15 -1.74 -21.22 -26.19
CA SER A 15 -0.63 -20.62 -26.96
C SER A 15 -0.50 -19.11 -26.88
N PHE A 16 -1.48 -18.39 -26.34
CA PHE A 16 -1.44 -16.92 -26.29
C PHE A 16 -0.62 -16.33 -25.13
N ILE A 17 -0.27 -17.13 -24.13
CA ILE A 17 0.56 -16.66 -23.00
C ILE A 17 2.07 -16.73 -23.32
N PHE A 18 2.47 -17.54 -24.29
CA PHE A 18 3.89 -17.72 -24.62
C PHE A 18 4.46 -16.68 -25.61
N CYS A 19 3.61 -16.00 -26.36
CA CYS A 19 4.09 -15.02 -27.38
C CYS A 19 4.43 -13.64 -26.78
N SER A 20 3.88 -13.29 -25.64
CA SER A 20 4.17 -11.99 -24.97
C SER A 20 5.48 -11.98 -24.16
N LEU A 21 6.03 -13.14 -23.80
CA LEU A 21 7.31 -13.20 -23.07
C LEU A 21 8.55 -13.19 -23.97
N ALA A 22 8.42 -13.44 -25.25
CA ALA A 22 9.55 -13.51 -26.19
C ALA A 22 9.99 -12.11 -26.71
N LEU A 23 9.21 -11.07 -26.48
CA LEU A 23 9.50 -9.69 -26.95
C LEU A 23 10.24 -8.83 -25.93
N MET A 24 10.57 -9.34 -24.75
CA MET A 24 11.27 -8.56 -23.71
C MET A 24 12.77 -8.85 -23.58
N PHE A 25 13.33 -9.71 -24.39
CA PHE A 25 14.80 -9.90 -24.41
C PHE A 25 15.34 -9.66 -25.81
N ASN A 26 15.98 -8.51 -25.98
CA ASN A 26 16.77 -8.15 -27.15
C ASN A 26 18.01 -9.06 -27.20
N VAL A 27 17.93 -10.18 -27.94
CA VAL A 27 19.08 -11.05 -28.22
C VAL A 27 19.39 -10.95 -29.71
N GLU A 28 20.49 -10.29 -30.01
CA GLU A 28 21.08 -10.27 -31.36
C GLU A 28 21.23 -11.70 -31.90
N SER A 29 20.54 -11.99 -33.01
CA SER A 29 20.62 -13.28 -33.69
C SER A 29 21.93 -13.38 -34.45
N LYS A 30 22.94 -14.04 -33.91
CA LYS A 30 24.02 -14.64 -34.73
C LYS A 30 23.51 -15.99 -35.24
N ARG A 31 23.47 -16.12 -36.59
CA ARG A 31 23.10 -17.32 -37.32
C ARG A 31 23.98 -18.49 -36.87
N ALA A 32 23.37 -19.53 -36.30
CA ALA A 32 24.01 -20.82 -36.09
C ALA A 32 23.68 -21.79 -37.23
N PRO A 33 24.60 -22.72 -37.60
CA PRO A 33 24.42 -23.62 -38.73
C PRO A 33 23.35 -24.69 -38.44
N LEU A 34 22.69 -25.11 -39.53
CA LEU A 34 21.68 -26.18 -39.52
C LEU A 34 22.24 -27.49 -38.91
N GLY A 35 21.62 -27.99 -37.84
CA GLY A 35 21.91 -29.33 -37.35
C GLY A 35 22.04 -29.48 -35.82
N ALA A 36 21.79 -28.42 -35.02
CA ALA A 36 21.83 -28.58 -33.57
C ALA A 36 20.43 -28.64 -32.95
N GLU A 37 20.09 -29.81 -32.39
CA GLU A 37 18.93 -29.95 -31.48
C GLU A 37 19.11 -29.03 -30.28
N VAL A 38 18.23 -28.03 -30.15
CA VAL A 38 18.18 -27.16 -28.96
C VAL A 38 17.38 -27.91 -27.90
N ARG A 39 18.06 -28.63 -27.02
CA ARG A 39 17.48 -29.10 -25.76
C ARG A 39 17.33 -27.90 -24.81
N PHE A 40 16.10 -27.42 -24.64
CA PHE A 40 15.75 -26.54 -23.54
C PHE A 40 15.83 -27.31 -22.23
N LEU A 41 16.95 -27.18 -21.54
CA LEU A 41 17.02 -27.51 -20.13
C LEU A 41 16.19 -26.47 -19.36
N SER A 42 15.03 -26.87 -18.87
CA SER A 42 14.26 -26.13 -17.89
C SER A 42 15.03 -26.14 -16.55
N LYS A 43 15.96 -25.20 -16.39
CA LYS A 43 16.55 -24.88 -15.10
C LYS A 43 15.79 -23.72 -14.51
N ASN A 44 14.72 -23.99 -13.77
CA ASN A 44 14.23 -23.22 -12.63
C ASN A 44 13.18 -24.02 -11.86
N GLN A 45 13.52 -25.25 -11.50
CA GLN A 45 13.16 -25.74 -10.19
C GLN A 45 14.32 -25.33 -9.29
N GLN A 46 14.13 -24.28 -8.50
CA GLN A 46 14.93 -24.08 -7.32
C GLN A 46 14.67 -25.32 -6.44
N HIS A 47 15.56 -26.30 -6.52
CA HIS A 47 15.81 -27.21 -5.43
C HIS A 47 16.25 -26.32 -4.27
N LEU A 48 15.30 -25.92 -3.42
CA LEU A 48 15.60 -25.56 -2.05
C LEU A 48 16.31 -26.79 -1.50
N ASP A 49 17.60 -26.61 -1.19
CA ASP A 49 18.43 -27.62 -0.56
C ASP A 49 17.65 -28.15 0.67
N PRO A 50 17.31 -29.44 0.75
CA PRO A 50 16.54 -29.99 1.86
C PRO A 50 17.16 -29.66 3.21
N ASP A 51 18.49 -29.54 3.26
CA ASP A 51 19.28 -29.15 4.43
C ASP A 51 18.98 -27.70 4.90
N LEU A 52 18.73 -26.76 3.99
CA LEU A 52 18.40 -25.37 4.36
C LEU A 52 16.98 -25.24 4.91
N SER A 53 16.03 -26.04 4.43
CA SER A 53 14.65 -26.04 4.92
C SER A 53 14.56 -26.68 6.31
N GLU A 54 15.29 -27.75 6.56
CA GLU A 54 15.35 -28.44 7.84
C GLU A 54 16.11 -27.60 8.89
N TYR A 55 17.18 -26.90 8.49
CA TYR A 55 17.91 -25.97 9.35
C TYR A 55 17.07 -24.76 9.76
N SER A 56 16.28 -24.23 8.83
CA SER A 56 15.32 -23.15 9.11
C SER A 56 14.23 -23.59 10.08
N SER A 57 13.66 -24.79 9.88
CA SER A 57 12.64 -25.37 10.73
C SER A 57 13.14 -25.61 12.16
N LYS A 58 14.33 -26.21 12.33
CA LYS A 58 14.95 -26.42 13.66
C LYS A 58 15.21 -25.10 14.38
N ARG A 59 15.66 -24.06 13.66
CA ARG A 59 15.90 -22.73 14.25
C ARG A 59 14.60 -22.05 14.67
N ASP A 60 13.53 -22.19 13.89
CA ASP A 60 12.21 -21.67 14.22
C ASP A 60 11.65 -22.34 15.48
N GLU A 61 11.85 -23.64 15.64
CA GLU A 61 11.44 -24.41 16.83
C GLU A 61 12.17 -23.98 18.10
N VAL A 62 13.48 -23.81 18.02
CA VAL A 62 14.31 -23.32 19.12
C VAL A 62 13.91 -21.89 19.51
N ALA A 63 13.67 -21.03 18.53
CA ALA A 63 13.21 -19.66 18.74
C ALA A 63 11.81 -19.62 19.37
N ARG A 64 10.90 -20.50 18.95
CA ARG A 64 9.55 -20.67 19.51
C ARG A 64 9.62 -21.10 20.98
N SER A 65 10.47 -22.08 21.31
CA SER A 65 10.66 -22.55 22.68
C SER A 65 11.18 -21.43 23.58
N ALA A 66 12.18 -20.66 23.14
CA ALA A 66 12.69 -19.50 23.88
C ALA A 66 11.62 -18.41 24.07
N ALA A 67 10.83 -18.16 23.05
CA ALA A 67 9.78 -17.16 23.06
C ALA A 67 8.62 -17.54 23.98
N LEU A 68 8.15 -18.79 23.95
CA LEU A 68 7.17 -19.33 24.91
C LEU A 68 7.62 -19.16 26.35
N ALA A 69 8.87 -19.53 26.65
CA ALA A 69 9.43 -19.38 27.98
C ALA A 69 9.45 -17.93 28.46
N TYR A 70 9.86 -17.01 27.58
CA TYR A 70 10.01 -15.60 27.93
C TYR A 70 8.67 -14.86 28.03
N TYR A 71 7.85 -14.95 26.96
CA TYR A 71 6.65 -14.11 26.82
C TYR A 71 5.41 -14.72 27.47
N VAL A 72 5.31 -16.06 27.53
CA VAL A 72 4.11 -16.74 28.05
C VAL A 72 4.35 -17.24 29.49
N GLN A 73 5.52 -17.86 29.72
CA GLN A 73 5.85 -18.43 31.05
C GLN A 73 6.54 -17.44 31.99
N GLY A 74 6.86 -16.22 31.54
CA GLY A 74 7.47 -15.17 32.37
C GLY A 74 8.90 -15.48 32.84
N GLN A 75 9.58 -16.45 32.20
CA GLN A 75 10.93 -16.82 32.61
C GLN A 75 11.95 -15.72 32.26
N THR A 76 12.92 -15.50 33.14
CA THR A 76 14.01 -14.55 32.86
C THR A 76 14.93 -15.10 31.77
N MET A 77 15.61 -14.22 31.05
CA MET A 77 16.64 -14.65 30.08
C MET A 77 17.71 -15.54 30.68
N GLU A 78 18.02 -15.35 31.98
CA GLU A 78 18.98 -16.16 32.70
C GLU A 78 18.46 -17.58 32.97
N ALA A 79 17.17 -17.71 33.33
CA ALA A 79 16.54 -19.03 33.52
C ALA A 79 16.48 -19.80 32.16
N ILE A 80 16.12 -19.10 31.08
CA ILE A 80 16.08 -19.66 29.73
C ILE A 80 17.48 -20.12 29.30
N ARG A 81 18.50 -19.29 29.53
CA ARG A 81 19.91 -19.63 29.25
C ARG A 81 20.30 -20.94 29.90
N ARG A 82 20.02 -21.09 31.20
CA ARG A 82 20.36 -22.33 31.95
C ARG A 82 19.60 -23.52 31.39
N ARG A 83 18.30 -23.39 31.12
CA ARG A 83 17.46 -24.48 30.62
C ARG A 83 17.91 -24.94 29.24
N MET A 84 18.27 -24.01 28.37
CA MET A 84 18.63 -24.30 26.96
C MET A 84 20.13 -24.58 26.76
N GLY A 85 20.98 -24.41 27.78
CA GLY A 85 22.41 -24.62 27.66
C GLY A 85 23.12 -23.64 26.75
N VAL A 86 22.62 -22.42 26.58
CA VAL A 86 23.12 -21.41 25.64
C VAL A 86 23.56 -20.13 26.36
N SER A 87 24.22 -19.21 25.67
CA SER A 87 24.59 -17.91 26.26
C SER A 87 23.36 -16.96 26.32
N ARG A 88 23.40 -15.97 27.23
CA ARG A 88 22.38 -14.92 27.34
C ARG A 88 22.21 -14.14 26.01
N SER A 89 23.32 -13.90 25.31
CA SER A 89 23.30 -13.24 24.00
C SER A 89 22.61 -14.11 22.93
N THR A 90 22.73 -15.44 23.04
CA THR A 90 22.03 -16.37 22.15
C THR A 90 20.52 -16.33 22.42
N VAL A 91 20.08 -16.31 23.69
CA VAL A 91 18.64 -16.13 24.03
C VAL A 91 18.10 -14.82 23.46
N SER A 92 18.80 -13.71 23.63
CA SER A 92 18.43 -12.41 23.07
C SER A 92 18.29 -12.46 21.55
N ARG A 93 19.23 -13.12 20.84
CA ARG A 93 19.16 -13.32 19.39
C ARG A 93 17.99 -14.19 18.96
N LEU A 94 17.67 -15.25 19.70
CA LEU A 94 16.51 -16.12 19.43
C LEU A 94 15.20 -15.36 19.61
N LEU A 95 15.06 -14.54 20.66
CA LEU A 95 13.86 -13.70 20.87
C LEU A 95 13.72 -12.63 19.77
N SER A 96 14.82 -12.01 19.36
CA SER A 96 14.82 -11.07 18.23
C SER A 96 14.46 -11.76 16.91
N TYR A 97 14.97 -12.96 16.68
CA TYR A 97 14.65 -13.78 15.52
C TYR A 97 13.16 -14.17 15.52
N ALA A 98 12.63 -14.64 16.67
CA ALA A 98 11.21 -14.98 16.80
C ALA A 98 10.28 -13.80 16.45
N ARG A 99 10.64 -12.57 16.85
CA ARG A 99 9.91 -11.36 16.47
C ARG A 99 10.01 -11.06 14.98
N LYS A 100 11.21 -11.12 14.41
CA LYS A 100 11.43 -10.85 12.96
C LYS A 100 10.72 -11.86 12.05
N ARG A 101 10.63 -13.12 12.49
CA ARG A 101 9.95 -14.21 11.75
C ARG A 101 8.44 -14.27 12.00
N GLY A 102 7.89 -13.37 12.85
CA GLY A 102 6.48 -13.41 13.20
C GLY A 102 6.05 -14.60 14.09
N ILE A 103 7.01 -15.37 14.64
CA ILE A 103 6.73 -16.44 15.62
C ILE A 103 6.13 -15.85 16.91
N VAL A 104 6.50 -14.60 17.23
CA VAL A 104 5.92 -13.80 18.30
C VAL A 104 5.47 -12.48 17.75
N THR A 105 4.21 -12.18 17.96
CA THR A 105 3.62 -10.85 17.72
C THR A 105 3.32 -10.25 19.09
N ILE A 106 3.88 -9.09 19.38
CA ILE A 106 3.58 -8.31 20.59
C ILE A 106 2.65 -7.19 20.17
N SER A 107 1.42 -7.23 20.64
CA SER A 107 0.47 -6.12 20.50
C SER A 107 0.27 -5.45 21.85
N VAL A 108 0.41 -4.13 21.88
CA VAL A 108 0.00 -3.31 23.02
C VAL A 108 -1.38 -2.77 22.69
N GLN A 109 -2.37 -3.13 23.52
CA GLN A 109 -3.71 -2.57 23.35
C GLN A 109 -3.68 -1.09 23.71
N THR A 110 -3.77 -0.24 22.71
CA THR A 110 -3.83 1.23 22.88
C THR A 110 -5.27 1.75 23.00
N THR A 111 -6.25 0.89 22.81
CA THR A 111 -7.69 1.20 22.80
C THR A 111 -8.22 1.85 24.09
N ASN A 112 -7.49 1.77 25.20
CA ASN A 112 -7.87 2.37 26.48
C ASN A 112 -6.89 3.45 26.96
N MET A 113 -5.95 3.92 26.13
CA MET A 113 -5.16 5.09 26.50
C MET A 113 -6.01 6.35 26.36
N PRO A 114 -6.03 7.23 27.41
CA PRO A 114 -6.71 8.50 27.29
C PRO A 114 -6.10 9.30 26.14
N HIS A 115 -6.95 9.82 25.25
CA HIS A 115 -6.52 10.69 24.15
C HIS A 115 -5.64 11.83 24.67
N THR A 116 -4.53 12.03 24.02
CA THR A 116 -3.66 13.18 24.30
C THR A 116 -4.44 14.49 24.11
N ARG A 117 -3.94 15.58 24.68
CA ARG A 117 -4.56 16.90 24.47
C ARG A 117 -4.63 17.24 22.98
N LEU A 118 -3.58 16.92 22.23
CA LEU A 118 -3.51 17.22 20.79
C LEU A 118 -4.51 16.38 19.97
N GLU A 119 -4.67 15.08 20.29
CA GLU A 119 -5.69 14.25 19.64
C GLU A 119 -7.10 14.81 19.85
N ARG A 120 -7.44 15.18 21.07
CA ARG A 120 -8.75 15.81 21.37
C ARG A 120 -8.95 17.11 20.61
N GLN A 121 -7.94 17.98 20.57
CA GLN A 121 -8.01 19.23 19.83
C GLN A 121 -8.24 19.04 18.32
N LEU A 122 -7.54 18.06 17.71
CA LEU A 122 -7.73 17.74 16.30
C LEU A 122 -9.11 17.09 16.05
N GLN A 123 -9.55 16.22 16.96
CA GLN A 123 -10.88 15.63 16.91
C GLN A 123 -12.00 16.67 16.98
N GLU A 124 -11.92 17.58 17.92
CA GLU A 124 -12.89 18.68 18.08
C GLU A 124 -12.92 19.62 16.87
N ARG A 125 -11.74 19.89 16.29
CA ARG A 125 -11.60 20.84 15.16
C ARG A 125 -12.07 20.27 13.83
N PHE A 126 -11.81 18.98 13.57
CA PHE A 126 -12.04 18.36 12.25
C PHE A 126 -13.09 17.23 12.28
N GLY A 127 -13.57 16.81 13.44
CA GLY A 127 -14.55 15.73 13.55
C GLY A 127 -14.00 14.34 13.18
N VAL A 128 -12.69 14.08 13.41
CA VAL A 128 -11.98 12.87 13.01
C VAL A 128 -11.48 12.10 14.23
N ASN A 129 -11.45 10.77 14.16
CA ASN A 129 -10.74 9.95 15.14
C ASN A 129 -9.24 10.05 14.87
N VAL A 130 -8.47 10.47 15.86
CA VAL A 130 -7.02 10.67 15.70
C VAL A 130 -6.26 9.70 16.58
N HIS A 131 -5.25 9.06 16.00
CA HIS A 131 -4.26 8.27 16.71
C HIS A 131 -2.86 8.78 16.40
N ILE A 132 -2.22 9.39 17.40
CA ILE A 132 -0.87 9.95 17.28
C ILE A 132 0.16 8.91 17.72
N VAL A 133 1.07 8.58 16.82
CA VAL A 133 2.20 7.70 17.09
C VAL A 133 3.34 8.54 17.68
N GLU A 134 3.66 8.30 18.95
CA GLU A 134 4.81 8.94 19.60
C GLU A 134 6.10 8.21 19.26
N LEU A 135 7.11 8.96 18.89
CA LEU A 135 8.43 8.47 18.52
C LEU A 135 9.50 9.26 19.29
N PRO A 136 10.66 8.64 19.59
CA PRO A 136 11.79 9.35 20.17
C PRO A 136 12.19 10.56 19.30
N PRO A 137 12.70 11.62 19.89
CA PRO A 137 13.35 12.72 19.15
C PRO A 137 14.43 12.17 18.22
N ASP A 138 14.70 12.84 17.11
CA ASP A 138 15.72 12.50 16.12
C ASP A 138 15.50 11.15 15.40
N THR A 139 14.28 10.64 15.40
CA THR A 139 13.93 9.44 14.63
C THR A 139 13.98 9.75 13.14
N THR A 140 14.66 8.90 12.35
CA THR A 140 14.77 9.09 10.89
C THR A 140 13.41 8.94 10.21
N GLN A 141 13.21 9.62 9.07
CA GLN A 141 11.94 9.58 8.31
C GLN A 141 11.51 8.16 7.92
N ASN A 142 12.45 7.29 7.55
CA ASN A 142 12.13 5.89 7.24
C ASN A 142 11.60 5.14 8.47
N ARG A 143 12.16 5.42 9.65
CA ARG A 143 11.71 4.80 10.89
C ARG A 143 10.36 5.34 11.36
N ILE A 144 10.11 6.64 11.13
CA ILE A 144 8.80 7.26 11.36
C ILE A 144 7.76 6.58 10.47
N LEU A 145 8.04 6.48 9.17
CA LEU A 145 7.17 5.82 8.21
C LEU A 145 6.86 4.36 8.60
N GLU A 146 7.89 3.57 8.90
CA GLU A 146 7.75 2.16 9.31
C GLU A 146 6.86 2.04 10.56
N THR A 147 7.09 2.89 11.57
CA THR A 147 6.36 2.78 12.84
C THR A 147 4.90 3.21 12.70
N VAL A 148 4.64 4.31 12.01
CA VAL A 148 3.27 4.79 11.71
C VAL A 148 2.53 3.75 10.86
N ALA A 149 3.15 3.22 9.81
CA ALA A 149 2.58 2.20 8.94
C ALA A 149 2.25 0.91 9.68
N LYS A 150 3.13 0.47 10.58
CA LYS A 150 2.92 -0.71 11.43
C LYS A 150 1.75 -0.51 12.39
N THR A 151 1.68 0.64 13.05
CA THR A 151 0.56 0.98 13.95
C THR A 151 -0.75 1.04 13.17
N ALA A 152 -0.74 1.68 12.00
CA ALA A 152 -1.90 1.75 11.13
C ALA A 152 -2.36 0.36 10.66
N ALA A 153 -1.44 -0.55 10.31
CA ALA A 153 -1.77 -1.92 9.93
C ALA A 153 -2.45 -2.70 11.08
N GLN A 154 -1.99 -2.51 12.32
CA GLN A 154 -2.60 -3.13 13.49
C GLN A 154 -4.03 -2.61 13.73
N ILE A 155 -4.23 -1.28 13.68
CA ILE A 155 -5.54 -0.67 13.84
C ILE A 155 -6.47 -1.10 12.71
N LEU A 156 -6.00 -1.08 11.45
CA LEU A 156 -6.78 -1.52 10.30
C LEU A 156 -7.22 -2.98 10.42
N GLY A 157 -6.33 -3.85 10.91
CA GLY A 157 -6.64 -5.25 11.20
C GLY A 157 -7.75 -5.43 12.24
N GLN A 158 -7.92 -4.50 13.18
CA GLN A 158 -9.04 -4.53 14.15
C GLN A 158 -10.36 -4.06 13.52
N ILE A 159 -10.29 -3.15 12.55
CA ILE A 159 -11.43 -2.48 11.94
C ILE A 159 -12.11 -3.36 10.89
N VAL A 160 -11.32 -3.99 10.00
CA VAL A 160 -11.85 -4.77 8.87
C VAL A 160 -12.67 -5.94 9.38
N SER A 161 -13.84 -6.14 8.79
CA SER A 161 -14.84 -7.15 9.16
C SER A 161 -15.32 -7.92 7.95
N ASP A 162 -16.08 -8.99 8.17
CA ASP A 162 -16.67 -9.82 7.12
C ASP A 162 -17.52 -8.98 6.16
N GLY A 163 -17.36 -9.25 4.88
CA GLY A 163 -18.13 -8.58 3.83
C GLY A 163 -17.66 -7.17 3.50
N ASP A 164 -16.60 -6.65 4.15
CA ASP A 164 -16.10 -5.31 3.87
C ASP A 164 -15.59 -5.17 2.43
N ILE A 165 -15.90 -4.04 1.81
CA ILE A 165 -15.35 -3.61 0.53
C ILE A 165 -14.36 -2.50 0.82
N VAL A 166 -13.07 -2.82 0.76
CA VAL A 166 -11.98 -1.94 1.17
C VAL A 166 -11.32 -1.31 -0.06
N GLY A 167 -11.55 -0.03 -0.27
CA GLY A 167 -10.88 0.75 -1.29
C GLY A 167 -9.45 1.08 -0.87
N ILE A 168 -8.47 0.77 -1.73
CA ILE A 168 -7.05 0.99 -1.46
C ILE A 168 -6.48 1.98 -2.48
N ALA A 169 -5.94 3.09 -1.99
CA ALA A 169 -5.09 3.96 -2.78
C ALA A 169 -3.62 3.57 -2.61
N TRP A 170 -2.88 3.55 -3.72
CA TRP A 170 -1.47 3.24 -3.70
C TRP A 170 -0.61 4.44 -3.26
N GLY A 171 0.57 4.15 -2.75
CA GLY A 171 1.56 5.14 -2.33
C GLY A 171 2.60 4.54 -1.39
N THR A 172 3.67 5.28 -1.09
CA THR A 172 4.77 4.81 -0.24
C THR A 172 4.26 4.36 1.13
N THR A 173 3.40 5.16 1.77
CA THR A 173 2.86 4.85 3.10
C THR A 173 1.96 3.62 3.10
N THR A 174 1.09 3.48 2.11
CA THR A 174 0.21 2.30 1.97
C THR A 174 0.97 1.05 1.59
N THR A 175 2.06 1.17 0.82
CA THR A 175 2.99 0.06 0.53
C THR A 175 3.65 -0.45 1.80
N GLU A 176 4.18 0.46 2.61
CA GLU A 176 4.80 0.11 3.90
C GLU A 176 3.79 -0.54 4.85
N MET A 177 2.60 0.04 4.96
CA MET A 177 1.52 -0.51 5.78
C MET A 177 1.10 -1.91 5.35
N ALA A 178 0.97 -2.17 4.04
CA ALA A 178 0.64 -3.49 3.52
C ALA A 178 1.68 -4.56 3.89
N GLY A 179 2.94 -4.17 4.09
CA GLY A 179 4.00 -5.04 4.58
C GLY A 179 3.82 -5.50 6.03
N HIS A 180 3.02 -4.78 6.82
CA HIS A 180 2.76 -5.05 8.23
C HIS A 180 1.37 -5.62 8.52
N ILE A 181 0.52 -5.78 7.50
CA ILE A 181 -0.79 -6.43 7.65
C ILE A 181 -0.58 -7.88 8.09
N THR A 182 -1.29 -8.27 9.14
CA THR A 182 -1.27 -9.65 9.68
C THR A 182 -2.50 -10.42 9.25
N GLN A 183 -2.38 -11.74 9.33
CA GLN A 183 -3.49 -12.64 9.06
C GLN A 183 -4.66 -12.34 9.99
N LYS A 184 -5.85 -12.26 9.41
CA LYS A 184 -7.12 -12.16 10.11
C LYS A 184 -8.11 -13.11 9.48
N ASP A 185 -8.87 -13.82 10.28
CA ASP A 185 -9.94 -14.69 9.82
C ASP A 185 -11.17 -13.81 9.58
N VAL A 186 -11.37 -13.46 8.32
CA VAL A 186 -12.50 -12.67 7.81
C VAL A 186 -12.97 -13.27 6.50
N ASP A 187 -14.28 -13.23 6.27
CA ASP A 187 -14.90 -13.81 5.08
C ASP A 187 -15.43 -12.72 4.14
N ASN A 188 -15.41 -13.02 2.83
CA ASN A 188 -16.01 -12.20 1.78
C ASN A 188 -15.48 -10.76 1.69
N VAL A 189 -14.26 -10.48 2.14
CA VAL A 189 -13.63 -9.18 1.97
C VAL A 189 -13.23 -8.98 0.51
N THR A 190 -13.46 -7.78 -0.02
CA THR A 190 -13.04 -7.40 -1.37
C THR A 190 -12.17 -6.14 -1.31
N LEU A 191 -10.95 -6.24 -1.86
CA LEU A 191 -10.03 -5.10 -2.02
C LEU A 191 -10.25 -4.46 -3.37
N VAL A 192 -10.51 -3.15 -3.41
CA VAL A 192 -10.77 -2.39 -4.62
C VAL A 192 -9.71 -1.33 -4.81
N GLN A 193 -9.05 -1.32 -5.95
CA GLN A 193 -8.11 -0.24 -6.29
C GLN A 193 -8.88 1.06 -6.52
N LEU A 194 -8.52 2.16 -5.82
CA LEU A 194 -9.22 3.44 -5.89
C LEU A 194 -8.77 4.33 -7.04
N ASN A 195 -7.47 4.30 -7.38
CA ASN A 195 -6.89 5.18 -8.38
C ASN A 195 -6.00 4.41 -9.35
N GLY A 196 -5.99 4.82 -10.62
CA GLY A 196 -5.11 4.28 -11.64
C GLY A 196 -3.63 4.45 -11.27
N ALA A 197 -2.76 3.66 -11.87
CA ALA A 197 -1.35 3.62 -11.49
C ALA A 197 -0.37 3.64 -12.66
N ALA A 198 -0.82 3.44 -13.89
CA ALA A 198 0.05 3.49 -15.05
C ALA A 198 0.50 4.93 -15.36
N SER A 199 1.73 5.08 -15.83
CA SER A 199 2.30 6.32 -16.39
C SER A 199 3.08 6.01 -17.65
N THR A 200 3.68 7.01 -18.27
CA THR A 200 4.57 6.84 -19.44
C THR A 200 5.82 6.02 -19.12
N GLU A 201 6.24 5.99 -17.88
CA GLU A 201 7.47 5.31 -17.42
C GLU A 201 7.20 3.94 -16.79
N THR A 202 5.98 3.68 -16.28
CA THR A 202 5.66 2.44 -15.59
C THR A 202 4.20 2.02 -15.80
N SER A 203 3.99 0.70 -15.89
CA SER A 203 2.63 0.13 -15.87
C SER A 203 1.92 0.32 -14.53
N GLY A 204 2.62 0.72 -13.48
CA GLY A 204 2.09 0.85 -12.12
C GLY A 204 1.77 -0.47 -11.41
N ILE A 205 1.79 -1.59 -12.12
CA ILE A 205 1.43 -2.92 -11.58
C ILE A 205 2.33 -3.31 -10.40
N ALA A 206 3.64 -3.00 -10.49
CA ALA A 206 4.58 -3.32 -9.42
C ALA A 206 4.24 -2.64 -8.09
N HIS A 207 3.68 -1.42 -8.13
CA HIS A 207 3.32 -0.68 -6.92
C HIS A 207 1.98 -1.13 -6.34
N VAL A 208 0.93 -1.17 -7.18
CA VAL A 208 -0.44 -1.45 -6.73
C VAL A 208 -0.69 -2.93 -6.53
N GLY A 209 -0.23 -3.76 -7.50
CA GLY A 209 -0.41 -5.20 -7.45
C GLY A 209 0.22 -5.83 -6.19
N GLY A 210 1.39 -5.35 -5.79
CA GLY A 210 2.06 -5.80 -4.57
C GLY A 210 1.30 -5.46 -3.28
N ILE A 211 0.69 -4.26 -3.20
CA ILE A 211 -0.13 -3.84 -2.06
C ILE A 211 -1.36 -4.75 -1.94
N LEU A 212 -2.14 -4.84 -3.02
CA LEU A 212 -3.39 -5.61 -3.04
C LEU A 212 -3.13 -7.11 -2.79
N ALA A 213 -2.10 -7.68 -3.42
CA ALA A 213 -1.76 -9.10 -3.25
C ALA A 213 -1.36 -9.43 -1.81
N ARG A 214 -0.55 -8.59 -1.16
CA ARG A 214 -0.15 -8.80 0.25
C ARG A 214 -1.34 -8.77 1.19
N MET A 215 -2.20 -7.76 1.05
CA MET A 215 -3.39 -7.64 1.89
C MET A 215 -4.39 -8.76 1.63
N ALA A 216 -4.63 -9.10 0.35
CA ALA A 216 -5.51 -10.20 -0.04
C ALA A 216 -5.04 -11.56 0.49
N TYR A 217 -3.73 -11.80 0.48
CA TYR A 217 -3.17 -13.02 1.06
C TYR A 217 -3.47 -13.15 2.55
N GLN A 218 -3.35 -12.05 3.31
CA GLN A 218 -3.57 -12.05 4.76
C GLN A 218 -5.04 -12.19 5.15
N TRP A 219 -5.95 -11.68 4.32
CA TRP A 219 -7.39 -11.65 4.60
C TRP A 219 -8.21 -12.59 3.73
N LYS A 220 -7.56 -13.42 2.89
CA LYS A 220 -8.22 -14.27 1.87
C LYS A 220 -9.21 -13.48 1.00
N ALA A 221 -8.89 -12.22 0.72
CA ALA A 221 -9.79 -11.26 0.08
C ALA A 221 -9.76 -11.38 -1.46
N ASN A 222 -10.88 -11.05 -2.09
CA ASN A 222 -10.96 -10.84 -3.53
C ASN A 222 -10.29 -9.52 -3.92
N ILE A 223 -9.81 -9.42 -5.17
CA ILE A 223 -9.16 -8.22 -5.69
C ILE A 223 -9.92 -7.69 -6.91
N VAL A 224 -10.24 -6.39 -6.89
CA VAL A 224 -10.75 -5.64 -8.04
C VAL A 224 -9.71 -4.59 -8.42
N GLN A 225 -9.01 -4.83 -9.52
CA GLN A 225 -8.01 -3.92 -10.07
C GLN A 225 -8.64 -2.82 -10.91
N PHE A 226 -7.98 -1.68 -10.99
CA PHE A 226 -8.36 -0.54 -11.82
C PHE A 226 -7.24 -0.21 -12.81
N PRO A 227 -7.13 -0.94 -13.94
CA PRO A 227 -6.00 -0.87 -14.85
C PRO A 227 -6.09 0.34 -15.80
N VAL A 228 -6.08 1.53 -15.24
CA VAL A 228 -6.06 2.80 -15.97
C VAL A 228 -4.85 3.65 -15.58
N PRO A 229 -4.47 4.65 -16.37
CA PRO A 229 -3.45 5.63 -15.98
C PRO A 229 -3.82 6.34 -14.69
N ALA A 230 -2.82 6.84 -13.93
CA ALA A 230 -3.06 7.70 -12.78
C ALA A 230 -3.63 9.06 -13.22
N PHE A 231 -3.09 9.58 -14.33
CA PHE A 231 -3.58 10.76 -15.05
C PHE A 231 -3.67 10.45 -16.54
N PHE A 232 -4.73 10.85 -17.16
CA PHE A 232 -4.84 10.84 -18.62
C PHE A 232 -4.13 12.07 -19.22
N ASP A 233 -3.68 11.98 -20.45
CA ASP A 233 -3.12 13.14 -21.16
C ASP A 233 -4.24 14.11 -21.57
N ASP A 234 -5.42 13.57 -21.91
CA ASP A 234 -6.58 14.33 -22.33
C ASP A 234 -7.83 13.96 -21.50
N PRO A 235 -8.54 14.97 -20.96
CA PRO A 235 -9.79 14.75 -20.22
C PRO A 235 -10.87 14.01 -21.01
N ALA A 236 -10.99 14.27 -22.33
CA ALA A 236 -12.00 13.62 -23.16
C ALA A 236 -11.75 12.13 -23.32
N THR A 237 -10.49 11.71 -23.37
CA THR A 237 -10.10 10.29 -23.37
C THR A 237 -10.53 9.61 -22.07
N LYS A 238 -10.31 10.26 -20.91
CA LYS A 238 -10.83 9.76 -19.63
C LYS A 238 -12.35 9.61 -19.66
N GLU A 239 -13.07 10.64 -20.09
CA GLU A 239 -14.54 10.60 -20.17
C GLU A 239 -15.06 9.49 -21.08
N ALA A 240 -14.38 9.25 -22.21
CA ALA A 240 -14.71 8.13 -23.09
C ALA A 240 -14.52 6.79 -22.41
N LEU A 241 -13.35 6.58 -21.75
CA LEU A 241 -13.05 5.34 -21.05
C LEU A 241 -14.00 5.10 -19.86
N TRP A 242 -14.45 6.15 -19.18
CA TRP A 242 -15.42 6.03 -18.08
C TRP A 242 -16.79 5.50 -18.53
N ARG A 243 -17.11 5.53 -19.83
CA ARG A 243 -18.34 4.92 -20.40
C ARG A 243 -18.20 3.43 -20.70
N GLU A 244 -16.97 2.91 -20.71
CA GLU A 244 -16.72 1.49 -20.99
C GLU A 244 -17.23 0.59 -19.86
N GLY A 245 -17.91 -0.51 -20.21
CA GLY A 245 -18.53 -1.42 -19.25
C GLY A 245 -17.52 -2.03 -18.25
N ALA A 246 -16.29 -2.30 -18.69
CA ALA A 246 -15.23 -2.80 -17.82
C ALA A 246 -14.83 -1.78 -16.75
N VAL A 247 -14.73 -0.51 -17.11
CA VAL A 247 -14.41 0.59 -16.19
C VAL A 247 -15.59 0.86 -15.26
N GLN A 248 -16.80 0.94 -15.80
CA GLN A 248 -18.02 1.12 -15.00
C GLN A 248 -18.18 0.04 -13.92
N ARG A 249 -17.82 -1.20 -14.22
CA ARG A 249 -17.81 -2.28 -13.22
C ARG A 249 -16.91 -1.96 -12.04
N VAL A 250 -15.70 -1.44 -12.28
CA VAL A 250 -14.76 -1.08 -11.21
C VAL A 250 -15.28 0.13 -10.43
N LEU A 251 -15.76 1.18 -11.12
CA LEU A 251 -16.34 2.36 -10.48
C LEU A 251 -17.53 1.99 -9.59
N ASN A 252 -18.36 1.03 -10.01
CA ASN A 252 -19.46 0.51 -9.21
C ASN A 252 -18.96 -0.20 -7.93
N TRP A 253 -17.81 -0.89 -7.98
CA TRP A 253 -17.18 -1.44 -6.80
C TRP A 253 -16.64 -0.33 -5.87
N GLN A 254 -16.01 0.71 -6.45
CA GLN A 254 -15.54 1.87 -5.67
C GLN A 254 -16.69 2.59 -4.94
N HIS A 255 -17.85 2.72 -5.58
CA HIS A 255 -19.04 3.30 -4.95
C HIS A 255 -19.62 2.46 -3.80
N LYS A 256 -19.35 1.16 -3.78
CA LYS A 256 -19.79 0.24 -2.73
C LYS A 256 -18.77 0.10 -1.58
N CYS A 257 -17.63 0.77 -1.64
CA CYS A 257 -16.65 0.69 -0.58
C CYS A 257 -17.25 1.08 0.78
N THR A 258 -17.02 0.25 1.79
CA THR A 258 -17.37 0.50 3.19
C THR A 258 -16.26 1.23 3.91
N LEU A 259 -15.02 1.02 3.44
CA LEU A 259 -13.79 1.57 3.98
C LEU A 259 -12.87 2.02 2.84
N ALA A 260 -12.28 3.20 2.94
CA ALA A 260 -11.19 3.65 2.09
C ALA A 260 -9.90 3.75 2.89
N VAL A 261 -8.80 3.27 2.35
CA VAL A 261 -7.46 3.33 2.96
C VAL A 261 -6.54 4.09 2.02
N PHE A 262 -5.98 5.18 2.49
CA PHE A 262 -5.15 6.07 1.69
C PHE A 262 -4.16 6.87 2.55
N SER A 263 -3.28 7.58 1.88
CA SER A 263 -2.37 8.58 2.45
C SER A 263 -2.54 9.89 1.69
N VAL A 264 -1.86 10.93 2.16
CA VAL A 264 -1.72 12.17 1.39
C VAL A 264 -0.35 12.21 0.70
N GLY A 265 -0.33 12.68 -0.54
CA GLY A 265 0.89 13.06 -1.23
C GLY A 265 1.27 14.51 -0.90
N ALA A 266 2.57 14.83 -0.98
CA ALA A 266 3.06 16.20 -0.85
C ALA A 266 4.09 16.50 -1.94
N LEU A 267 4.09 17.74 -2.44
CA LEU A 267 5.04 18.18 -3.47
C LEU A 267 6.49 18.17 -2.97
N HIS A 268 6.67 18.55 -1.71
CA HIS A 268 7.98 18.75 -1.08
C HIS A 268 8.08 17.88 0.18
N ALA A 269 8.33 16.58 0.00
CA ALA A 269 8.57 15.67 1.12
C ALA A 269 9.96 15.04 0.98
N GLU A 270 10.63 14.72 2.10
CA GLU A 270 11.93 14.03 2.10
C GLU A 270 11.83 12.65 1.41
N ILE A 271 10.72 11.95 1.63
CA ILE A 271 10.33 10.78 0.84
C ILE A 271 9.34 11.27 -0.21
N PRO A 272 9.76 11.40 -1.49
CA PRO A 272 8.90 11.96 -2.53
C PRO A 272 7.63 11.13 -2.71
N SER A 273 6.50 11.82 -2.90
CA SER A 273 5.29 11.16 -3.36
C SER A 273 5.47 10.72 -4.82
N HIS A 274 5.13 9.49 -5.12
CA HIS A 274 5.21 8.93 -6.47
C HIS A 274 4.49 9.78 -7.52
N VAL A 275 3.39 10.44 -7.15
CA VAL A 275 2.64 11.34 -8.04
C VAL A 275 3.52 12.44 -8.63
N TYR A 276 4.49 12.95 -7.85
CA TYR A 276 5.35 14.06 -8.26
C TYR A 276 6.74 13.63 -8.73
N ALA A 277 7.17 12.41 -8.41
CA ALA A 277 8.53 11.93 -8.66
C ALA A 277 8.65 10.89 -9.80
N SER A 278 7.54 10.30 -10.26
CA SER A 278 7.55 9.14 -11.16
C SER A 278 6.93 9.42 -12.53
N GLY A 279 7.16 10.61 -13.09
CA GLY A 279 6.77 10.90 -14.48
C GLY A 279 5.27 11.00 -14.75
N TYR A 280 4.44 11.11 -13.71
CA TYR A 280 2.97 11.27 -13.89
C TYR A 280 2.57 12.66 -14.36
N LEU A 281 3.36 13.68 -14.01
CA LEU A 281 3.15 15.07 -14.35
C LEU A 281 4.41 15.62 -15.03
N THR A 282 4.23 16.44 -16.04
CA THR A 282 5.32 17.15 -16.74
C THR A 282 5.90 18.25 -15.84
N ARG A 283 7.14 18.67 -16.12
CA ARG A 283 7.78 19.78 -15.39
C ARG A 283 6.97 21.08 -15.47
N SER A 284 6.34 21.34 -16.61
CA SER A 284 5.46 22.50 -16.78
C SER A 284 4.23 22.43 -15.89
N GLU A 285 3.63 21.25 -15.76
CA GLU A 285 2.49 21.01 -14.87
C GLU A 285 2.88 21.16 -13.40
N LEU A 286 4.01 20.58 -13.00
CA LEU A 286 4.53 20.73 -11.63
C LEU A 286 4.76 22.21 -11.25
N ASN A 287 5.27 23.00 -12.18
CA ASN A 287 5.44 24.45 -11.96
C ASN A 287 4.09 25.17 -11.78
N LYS A 288 3.04 24.76 -12.49
CA LYS A 288 1.69 25.33 -12.35
C LYS A 288 1.06 25.01 -11.00
N LEU A 289 1.38 23.86 -10.39
CA LEU A 289 0.81 23.49 -9.09
C LEU A 289 1.09 24.53 -8.00
N ALA A 290 2.28 25.13 -8.01
CA ALA A 290 2.63 26.18 -7.07
C ALA A 290 1.77 27.44 -7.27
N LEU A 291 1.52 27.83 -8.54
CA LEU A 291 0.64 28.94 -8.89
C LEU A 291 -0.82 28.68 -8.47
N ASP A 292 -1.27 27.44 -8.62
CA ASP A 292 -2.60 26.99 -8.22
C ASP A 292 -2.71 26.76 -6.70
N LYS A 293 -1.66 27.04 -5.92
CA LYS A 293 -1.57 26.83 -4.45
C LYS A 293 -1.84 25.39 -4.04
N VAL A 294 -1.51 24.42 -4.90
CA VAL A 294 -1.64 23.01 -4.60
C VAL A 294 -0.58 22.61 -3.57
N VAL A 295 -0.99 21.93 -2.50
CA VAL A 295 -0.09 21.47 -1.43
C VAL A 295 0.17 19.97 -1.50
N GLY A 296 -0.68 19.24 -2.20
CA GLY A 296 -0.56 17.78 -2.30
C GLY A 296 -1.75 17.15 -3.00
N ASP A 297 -1.92 15.86 -2.78
CA ASP A 297 -3.02 15.07 -3.34
C ASP A 297 -3.60 14.07 -2.34
N VAL A 298 -4.82 13.66 -2.62
CA VAL A 298 -5.49 12.51 -2.02
C VAL A 298 -5.94 11.59 -3.15
N CYS A 299 -5.46 10.34 -3.17
CA CYS A 299 -5.78 9.37 -4.22
C CYS A 299 -5.54 9.93 -5.64
N THR A 300 -4.44 10.65 -5.87
CA THR A 300 -4.08 11.37 -7.11
C THR A 300 -4.91 12.63 -7.43
N VAL A 301 -5.92 12.96 -6.65
CA VAL A 301 -6.66 14.22 -6.81
C VAL A 301 -5.97 15.33 -6.04
N LEU A 302 -5.51 16.36 -6.75
CA LEU A 302 -4.78 17.50 -6.20
C LEU A 302 -5.67 18.38 -5.34
N ILE A 303 -5.13 18.88 -4.21
CA ILE A 303 -5.88 19.67 -3.23
C ILE A 303 -5.10 20.91 -2.79
N ARG A 304 -5.83 21.94 -2.32
CA ARG A 304 -5.29 23.12 -1.66
C ARG A 304 -5.39 23.02 -0.13
N PRO A 305 -4.74 23.91 0.63
CA PRO A 305 -4.79 23.89 2.10
C PRO A 305 -6.19 24.06 2.67
N ASP A 306 -7.07 24.79 1.99
CA ASP A 306 -8.47 24.99 2.36
C ASP A 306 -9.39 23.81 2.01
N GLY A 307 -8.85 22.76 1.38
CA GLY A 307 -9.57 21.58 0.93
C GLY A 307 -10.24 21.73 -0.44
N SER A 308 -10.10 22.87 -1.12
CA SER A 308 -10.64 23.06 -2.47
C SER A 308 -9.84 22.27 -3.52
N TRP A 309 -10.51 21.79 -4.57
CA TRP A 309 -9.92 20.88 -5.56
C TRP A 309 -10.58 20.98 -6.95
N SER A 310 -11.85 21.35 -7.04
CA SER A 310 -12.69 21.14 -8.24
C SER A 310 -12.29 22.00 -9.44
N ASP A 311 -11.69 23.15 -9.22
CA ASP A 311 -11.24 24.09 -10.23
C ASP A 311 -9.75 23.90 -10.62
N ILE A 312 -9.05 22.94 -10.01
CA ILE A 312 -7.68 22.58 -10.40
C ILE A 312 -7.73 21.80 -11.73
N ALA A 313 -7.24 22.40 -12.81
CA ALA A 313 -7.39 21.89 -14.17
C ALA A 313 -6.88 20.43 -14.34
N ILE A 314 -5.77 20.09 -13.72
CA ILE A 314 -5.16 18.75 -13.79
C ILE A 314 -6.11 17.68 -13.22
N ASN A 315 -6.95 18.00 -12.25
CA ASN A 315 -7.91 17.06 -11.65
C ASN A 315 -8.94 16.50 -12.65
N LYS A 316 -9.21 17.19 -13.76
CA LYS A 316 -10.04 16.66 -14.83
C LYS A 316 -9.47 15.38 -15.45
N ARG A 317 -8.15 15.19 -15.36
CA ARG A 317 -7.42 14.04 -15.90
C ARG A 317 -7.10 12.97 -14.86
N ALA A 318 -7.17 13.31 -13.57
CA ALA A 318 -6.93 12.40 -12.46
C ALA A 318 -7.97 11.29 -12.40
N THR A 319 -7.58 10.07 -12.03
CA THR A 319 -8.44 8.88 -12.05
C THR A 319 -8.91 8.42 -10.68
N GLY A 320 -8.34 8.97 -9.62
CA GLY A 320 -8.80 8.69 -8.27
C GLY A 320 -10.17 9.30 -7.98
N PRO A 321 -10.83 8.81 -6.94
CA PRO A 321 -12.11 9.37 -6.49
C PRO A 321 -11.93 10.81 -6.02
N SER A 322 -12.85 11.68 -6.42
CA SER A 322 -12.86 13.06 -5.94
C SER A 322 -13.13 13.11 -4.42
N PRO A 323 -12.76 14.20 -3.73
CA PRO A 323 -13.13 14.39 -2.34
C PRO A 323 -14.63 14.23 -2.06
N GLU A 324 -15.49 14.62 -2.99
CA GLU A 324 -16.93 14.39 -2.88
C GLU A 324 -17.28 12.90 -2.91
N GLN A 325 -16.66 12.13 -3.81
CA GLN A 325 -16.87 10.68 -3.90
C GLN A 325 -16.30 9.96 -2.67
N LEU A 326 -15.12 10.36 -2.20
CA LEU A 326 -14.53 9.80 -0.97
C LEU A 326 -15.43 10.03 0.25
N ARG A 327 -16.05 11.22 0.39
CA ARG A 327 -16.97 11.51 1.51
C ARG A 327 -18.20 10.59 1.55
N ARG A 328 -18.56 9.94 0.44
CA ARG A 328 -19.66 8.96 0.40
C ARG A 328 -19.28 7.61 1.02
N ILE A 329 -17.97 7.31 1.12
CA ILE A 329 -17.49 6.10 1.78
C ILE A 329 -17.60 6.29 3.29
N PRO A 330 -18.29 5.39 4.02
CA PRO A 330 -18.58 5.58 5.45
C PRO A 330 -17.33 5.79 6.29
N ARG A 331 -16.29 4.99 6.08
CA ARG A 331 -15.04 5.06 6.82
C ARG A 331 -13.86 5.37 5.91
N ARG A 332 -13.07 6.35 6.29
CA ARG A 332 -11.96 6.90 5.48
C ARG A 332 -10.72 6.98 6.34
N PHE A 333 -9.91 5.92 6.24
CA PHE A 333 -8.73 5.63 7.04
C PHE A 333 -7.49 6.24 6.37
N CYS A 334 -7.02 7.35 6.90
CA CYS A 334 -5.88 8.11 6.38
C CYS A 334 -4.63 7.83 7.23
N VAL A 335 -3.55 7.40 6.58
CA VAL A 335 -2.26 7.11 7.23
C VAL A 335 -1.22 8.06 6.68
N VAL A 336 -0.61 8.87 7.55
CA VAL A 336 0.35 9.90 7.12
C VAL A 336 1.56 9.91 8.03
N ALA A 337 2.74 9.96 7.44
CA ALA A 337 4.00 10.03 8.17
C ALA A 337 4.89 11.14 7.61
N GLY A 338 5.50 11.92 8.51
CA GLY A 338 6.49 12.94 8.20
C GLY A 338 5.94 14.36 8.12
N LYS A 339 6.59 15.26 8.86
CA LYS A 339 6.22 16.68 9.05
C LYS A 339 5.99 17.46 7.74
N ALA A 340 6.74 17.15 6.69
CA ALA A 340 6.62 17.82 5.39
C ALA A 340 5.22 17.69 4.75
N LYS A 341 4.41 16.71 5.19
CA LYS A 341 3.04 16.50 4.71
C LYS A 341 1.96 17.27 5.47
N ALA A 342 2.32 18.13 6.43
CA ALA A 342 1.34 18.83 7.28
C ALA A 342 0.35 19.69 6.49
N GLN A 343 0.80 20.41 5.46
CA GLN A 343 -0.09 21.21 4.61
C GLN A 343 -1.04 20.36 3.78
N SER A 344 -0.55 19.24 3.22
CA SER A 344 -1.38 18.32 2.45
C SER A 344 -2.41 17.62 3.35
N LEU A 345 -2.01 17.25 4.58
CA LEU A 345 -2.93 16.68 5.55
C LEU A 345 -3.99 17.69 5.99
N LEU A 346 -3.61 18.95 6.21
CA LEU A 346 -4.58 20.01 6.50
C LEU A 346 -5.61 20.15 5.37
N GLY A 347 -5.16 20.15 4.11
CA GLY A 347 -6.04 20.18 2.95
C GLY A 347 -7.02 19.00 2.91
N ALA A 348 -6.54 17.79 3.21
CA ALA A 348 -7.38 16.58 3.28
C ALA A 348 -8.43 16.66 4.43
N LEU A 349 -8.03 17.19 5.59
CA LEU A 349 -8.93 17.40 6.73
C LEU A 349 -9.99 18.46 6.41
N ASN A 350 -9.60 19.58 5.81
CA ASN A 350 -10.52 20.64 5.38
C ASN A 350 -11.46 20.17 4.25
N ALA A 351 -11.00 19.29 3.37
CA ALA A 351 -11.84 18.63 2.37
C ALA A 351 -12.84 17.63 2.97
N GLY A 352 -12.74 17.31 4.27
CA GLY A 352 -13.62 16.37 4.98
C GLY A 352 -13.50 14.93 4.51
N VAL A 353 -12.35 14.53 3.95
CA VAL A 353 -12.15 13.18 3.40
C VAL A 353 -11.57 12.18 4.40
N VAL A 354 -11.32 12.58 5.63
CA VAL A 354 -10.74 11.75 6.69
C VAL A 354 -11.80 11.48 7.77
N THR A 355 -11.91 10.24 8.23
CA THR A 355 -12.67 9.88 9.45
C THR A 355 -11.75 9.36 10.54
N ASP A 356 -10.72 8.62 10.14
CA ASP A 356 -9.73 8.04 11.04
C ASP A 356 -8.35 8.45 10.54
N LEU A 357 -7.59 9.11 11.38
CA LEU A 357 -6.24 9.60 11.10
C LEU A 357 -5.23 8.88 11.96
N ILE A 358 -4.24 8.26 11.33
CA ILE A 358 -3.07 7.72 12.00
C ILE A 358 -1.85 8.49 11.51
N CYS A 359 -1.16 9.16 12.43
CA CYS A 359 0.00 9.99 12.06
C CYS A 359 1.02 10.06 13.19
N ASP A 360 2.24 10.54 12.88
CA ASP A 360 3.23 10.87 13.90
C ASP A 360 2.93 12.22 14.58
N LYS A 361 3.56 12.43 15.73
CA LYS A 361 3.35 13.62 16.54
C LYS A 361 3.76 14.91 15.83
N GLU A 362 4.86 14.91 15.09
CA GLU A 362 5.36 16.13 14.43
C GLU A 362 4.41 16.65 13.36
N ILE A 363 3.82 15.73 12.55
CA ILE A 363 2.82 16.16 11.57
C ILE A 363 1.53 16.64 12.24
N ALA A 364 1.10 16.00 13.34
CA ALA A 364 -0.08 16.43 14.10
C ALA A 364 0.10 17.85 14.68
N GLU A 365 1.28 18.13 15.25
CA GLU A 365 1.65 19.48 15.74
C GLU A 365 1.71 20.50 14.59
N GLY A 366 2.27 20.08 13.43
CA GLY A 366 2.32 20.91 12.23
C GLY A 366 0.93 21.28 11.70
N VAL A 367 0.01 20.32 11.61
CA VAL A 367 -1.39 20.58 11.23
C VAL A 367 -2.06 21.50 12.23
N TRP A 368 -1.89 21.26 13.53
CA TRP A 368 -2.49 22.10 14.55
C TRP A 368 -1.98 23.55 14.49
N ALA A 369 -0.68 23.74 14.25
CA ALA A 369 -0.09 25.07 14.09
C ALA A 369 -0.65 25.83 12.88
N LEU A 370 -0.87 25.11 11.75
CA LEU A 370 -1.43 25.67 10.51
C LEU A 370 -2.95 25.92 10.60
N ALA A 371 -3.68 25.15 11.42
CA ALA A 371 -5.13 25.25 11.56
C ALA A 371 -5.58 26.33 12.55
N LYS A 372 -4.65 26.95 13.29
CA LYS A 372 -4.97 28.09 14.17
C LYS A 372 -5.41 29.28 13.32
N PRO A 373 -6.47 29.99 13.75
CA PRO A 373 -6.93 31.20 13.08
C PRO A 373 -5.89 32.33 13.12
#